data_8f9d8f0f04c669f7fe83bebf425ead42
#
_entry.id   8f9d8f0f04c669f7fe83bebf425ead42
#
_cell.length_a   1.000
_cell.length_b   1.000
_cell.length_c   1.000
_cell.angle_alpha   90.00
_cell.angle_beta   90.00
_cell.angle_gamma   90.00
#
_symmetry.space_group_name_H-M   'P 1'
#
loop_
_entity.id
_entity.type
_entity.pdbx_description
1 polymer ?
#
loop_
_entity_poly.entity_id
_entity_poly.type
_entity_poly.pdbx_seq_one_letter_code
_entity_poly.pdbx_strand_id
1 'polypeptide(L)' 'MVEGKVKWFNSEKGFGFIEVEGQDDVFVHHSAIQGEGFKTLEEGQAVSFEIVEGNRGPQAANVTKEA' A
#
# COMPACT_ATOMS: atom_id res chain seq x y z
N MET A 1 -11.71 -3.64 -5.90
CA MET A 1 -10.41 -3.14 -5.43
C MET A 1 -10.48 -1.64 -5.21
N VAL A 2 -9.68 -1.16 -4.32
CA VAL A 2 -9.62 0.27 -3.99
C VAL A 2 -8.39 0.86 -4.67
N GLU A 3 -8.50 2.08 -5.14
CA GLU A 3 -7.37 2.78 -5.73
C GLU A 3 -6.91 3.89 -4.80
N GLY A 4 -5.60 4.07 -4.72
CA GLY A 4 -5.02 5.10 -3.89
C GLY A 4 -3.63 5.48 -4.38
N LYS A 5 -3.00 6.37 -3.64
CA LYS A 5 -1.63 6.80 -3.94
C LYS A 5 -0.77 6.59 -2.71
N VAL A 6 0.45 6.17 -2.92
CA VAL A 6 1.38 5.96 -1.82
C VAL A 6 1.72 7.30 -1.19
N LYS A 7 1.45 7.43 0.10
CA LYS A 7 1.78 8.64 0.83
C LYS A 7 3.26 8.66 1.15
N TRP A 8 3.76 7.54 1.66
CA TRP A 8 5.18 7.32 1.85
C TRP A 8 5.42 5.83 2.08
N PHE A 9 6.63 5.39 1.83
CA PHE A 9 6.99 4.00 2.04
C PHE A 9 8.46 3.92 2.45
N ASN A 10 8.73 3.15 3.51
CA ASN A 10 10.09 2.95 4.00
C ASN A 10 10.55 1.56 3.58
N SER A 11 11.42 1.50 2.58
CA SER A 11 11.89 0.21 2.04
C SER A 11 12.77 -0.55 3.02
N GLU A 12 13.44 0.14 3.92
CA GLU A 12 14.27 -0.53 4.92
C GLU A 12 13.43 -1.28 5.95
N LYS A 13 12.35 -0.65 6.39
CA LYS A 13 11.45 -1.25 7.38
C LYS A 13 10.39 -2.10 6.73
N GLY A 14 10.14 -1.89 5.44
CA GLY A 14 9.19 -2.69 4.68
C GLY A 14 7.73 -2.33 4.91
N PHE A 15 7.43 -1.08 5.22
CA PHE A 15 6.04 -0.66 5.37
C PHE A 15 5.85 0.81 5.03
N GLY A 16 4.61 1.19 4.85
CA GLY A 16 4.26 2.57 4.57
C GLY A 16 2.76 2.78 4.66
N PHE A 17 2.30 3.86 4.07
CA PHE A 17 0.87 4.20 4.06
C PHE A 17 0.43 4.62 2.68
N ILE A 18 -0.81 4.25 2.36
CA ILE A 18 -1.45 4.61 1.09
C ILE A 18 -2.57 5.58 1.42
N GLU A 19 -2.60 6.69 0.71
CA GLU A 19 -3.63 7.70 0.86
C GLU A 19 -4.81 7.36 -0.03
N VAL A 20 -6.00 7.27 0.57
CA VAL A 20 -7.24 6.98 -0.15
C VAL A 20 -8.18 8.14 0.04
N GLU A 21 -8.70 8.65 -1.06
CA GLU A 21 -9.61 9.78 -1.04
C GLU A 21 -10.86 9.47 -0.21
N GLY A 22 -11.17 10.36 0.71
CA GLY A 22 -12.35 10.22 1.55
C GLY A 22 -12.21 9.25 2.72
N GLN A 23 -11.01 8.71 2.94
CA GLN A 23 -10.76 7.77 4.01
C GLN A 23 -9.44 8.08 4.70
N ASP A 24 -9.23 7.44 5.86
CA ASP A 24 -7.96 7.54 6.56
C ASP A 24 -6.90 6.75 5.78
N ASP A 25 -5.64 7.06 6.02
CA ASP A 25 -4.54 6.37 5.39
C ASP A 25 -4.59 4.88 5.72
N VAL A 26 -4.22 4.06 4.73
CA VAL A 26 -4.24 2.60 4.87
C VAL A 26 -2.82 2.09 5.01
N PHE A 27 -2.56 1.31 6.05
CA PHE A 27 -1.25 0.71 6.28
C PHE A 27 -0.94 -0.32 5.18
N VAL A 28 0.30 -0.33 4.70
CA VAL A 28 0.74 -1.32 3.72
C VAL A 28 2.08 -1.90 4.16
N HIS A 29 2.19 -3.23 4.09
CA HIS A 29 3.44 -3.95 4.39
C HIS A 29 3.99 -4.52 3.09
N HIS A 30 5.33 -4.63 3.00
CA HIS A 30 5.94 -5.11 1.76
C HIS A 30 5.43 -6.49 1.33
N SER A 31 5.03 -7.34 2.27
CA SER A 31 4.50 -8.66 1.95
C SER A 31 3.16 -8.60 1.21
N ALA A 32 2.47 -7.47 1.26
CA ALA A 32 1.19 -7.29 0.58
C ALA A 32 1.36 -6.82 -0.87
N ILE A 33 2.57 -6.44 -1.26
CA ILE A 33 2.84 -5.94 -2.60
C ILE A 33 3.02 -7.13 -3.56
N GLN A 34 2.26 -7.12 -4.64
CA GLN A 34 2.33 -8.17 -5.66
C GLN A 34 3.45 -7.87 -6.66
N GLY A 35 3.99 -8.93 -7.26
CA GLY A 35 5.00 -8.80 -8.29
C GLY A 35 6.32 -9.44 -7.91
N GLU A 36 7.24 -9.46 -8.85
CA GLU A 36 8.58 -10.02 -8.67
C GLU A 36 9.58 -8.89 -8.43
N GLY A 37 10.69 -9.23 -7.80
CA GLY A 37 11.76 -8.26 -7.54
C GLY A 37 11.52 -7.49 -6.27
N PHE A 38 11.99 -6.26 -6.25
CA PHE A 38 11.86 -5.42 -5.07
C PHE A 38 10.42 -5.04 -4.81
N LYS A 39 9.95 -5.38 -3.62
CA LYS A 39 8.59 -5.06 -3.21
C LYS A 39 8.60 -3.72 -2.48
N THR A 40 8.79 -2.67 -3.24
CA THR A 40 8.82 -1.31 -2.71
C THR A 40 7.83 -0.44 -3.46
N LEU A 41 7.42 0.64 -2.81
CA LEU A 41 6.52 1.62 -3.39
C LEU A 41 7.20 2.97 -3.34
N GLU A 42 6.85 3.84 -4.30
CA GLU A 42 7.38 5.18 -4.35
C GLU A 42 6.30 6.17 -3.93
N GLU A 43 6.73 7.25 -3.32
CA GLU A 43 5.82 8.31 -2.90
C GLU A 43 5.06 8.87 -4.11
N GLY A 44 3.74 8.94 -3.96
CA GLY A 44 2.89 9.45 -5.03
C GLY A 44 2.49 8.41 -6.08
N GLN A 45 2.99 7.19 -5.97
CA GLN A 45 2.69 6.15 -6.95
C GLN A 45 1.24 5.67 -6.82
N ALA A 46 0.57 5.52 -7.96
CA ALA A 46 -0.80 4.99 -7.98
C ALA A 46 -0.79 3.48 -7.81
N VAL A 47 -1.66 2.99 -6.96
CA VAL A 47 -1.76 1.55 -6.67
C VAL A 47 -3.22 1.14 -6.52
N SER A 48 -3.48 -0.13 -6.77
CA SER A 48 -4.79 -0.75 -6.50
C SER A 48 -4.58 -1.82 -5.43
N PHE A 49 -5.54 -1.97 -4.55
CA PHE A 49 -5.39 -2.90 -3.44
C PHE A 49 -6.74 -3.21 -2.81
N GLU A 50 -6.74 -4.19 -1.91
CA GLU A 50 -7.91 -4.52 -1.12
C GLU A 50 -7.66 -4.07 0.32
N ILE A 51 -8.73 -3.70 1.02
CA ILE A 51 -8.63 -3.30 2.42
C ILE A 51 -9.08 -4.47 3.28
N VAL A 52 -8.23 -4.86 4.22
CA VAL A 52 -8.56 -5.93 5.17
C VAL A 52 -8.28 -5.41 6.58
N GLU A 53 -8.90 -6.04 7.57
CA GLU A 53 -8.64 -5.70 8.96
C GLU A 53 -7.32 -6.29 9.39
N GLY A 54 -6.43 -5.45 9.86
CA GLY A 54 -5.14 -5.87 10.39
C GLY A 54 -4.99 -5.47 11.84
N ASN A 55 -3.84 -5.78 12.42
CA ASN A 55 -3.57 -5.46 13.82
C ASN A 55 -3.53 -3.96 14.08
N ARG A 56 -3.28 -3.18 13.05
CA ARG A 56 -3.16 -1.72 13.15
C ARG A 56 -4.38 -1.00 12.57
N GLY A 57 -5.47 -1.74 12.36
CA GLY A 57 -6.66 -1.20 11.70
C GLY A 57 -6.69 -1.57 10.23
N PRO A 58 -7.26 -0.73 9.35
CA PRO A 58 -7.32 -1.04 7.93
C PRO A 58 -5.93 -1.24 7.33
N GLN A 59 -5.77 -2.30 6.57
CA GLN A 59 -4.49 -2.68 5.99
C GLN A 59 -4.68 -3.05 4.53
N ALA A 60 -3.73 -2.65 3.69
CA ALA A 60 -3.79 -2.98 2.26
C ALA A 60 -3.34 -4.43 2.05
N ALA A 61 -4.02 -5.11 1.13
CA ALA A 61 -3.67 -6.46 0.73
C ALA A 61 -3.72 -6.54 -0.80
N ASN A 62 -2.92 -7.44 -1.37
CA ASN A 62 -2.86 -7.64 -2.82
C ASN A 62 -2.60 -6.33 -3.57
N VAL A 63 -1.63 -5.58 -3.08
CA VAL A 63 -1.29 -4.28 -3.67
C VAL A 63 -0.65 -4.48 -5.03
N THR A 64 -1.22 -3.81 -6.04
CA THR A 64 -0.71 -3.88 -7.41
C THR A 64 -0.38 -2.46 -7.86
N LYS A 65 0.82 -2.27 -8.39
CA LYS A 65 1.23 -0.98 -8.92
C LYS A 65 0.51 -0.73 -10.24
N GLU A 66 -0.02 0.46 -10.39
CA GLU A 66 -0.62 0.86 -11.65
C GLU A 66 0.43 1.48 -12.55
N ALA A 67 0.37 1.14 -13.79
CA ALA A 67 1.34 1.64 -14.77
C ALA A 67 1.05 3.10 -15.15
#